data_17132c668a3965a235374536a4cf8e2a
#
_entry.id   17132c668a3965a235374536a4cf8e2a
#
_cell.length_a   1.000
_cell.length_b   1.000
_cell.length_c   1.000
_cell.angle_alpha   90.00
_cell.angle_beta   90.00
_cell.angle_gamma   90.00
#
_symmetry.space_group_name_H-M   'P 1'
#
loop_
_entity.id
_entity.type
_entity.pdbx_description
1 polymer ?
#
loop_
_entity_poly.entity_id
_entity_poly.type
_entity_poly.pdbx_seq_one_letter_code
_entity_poly.pdbx_strand_id
1 'polypeptide(L)'
;MMSWKGKGLLGLAVIGVLLSCSTIDCPVNSLVETKYEFYSSTGETLTLLDTLTVVTARQDGIDTVFNKGSNISSFSLPISYSHPEDVFVFRFKGDGWQTADTVWIKKEDYPHFESVDCNPLFYHDLTAVKCTHNLLDSIVIKNPSVTNDNKVVHLYIYPKTGD
;
A
#
# COMPACT_ATOMS: atom_id res chain seq x y z
N MET A 1 47.16 55.51 -24.07
CA MET A 1 45.95 54.78 -24.54
C MET A 1 45.82 53.44 -23.79
N MET A 2 44.99 53.40 -22.78
CA MET A 2 44.90 52.27 -21.84
C MET A 2 43.66 51.46 -22.21
N SER A 3 43.88 50.21 -22.58
CA SER A 3 42.86 49.28 -23.07
C SER A 3 41.91 48.81 -21.94
N TRP A 4 40.66 49.23 -22.00
CA TRP A 4 39.60 48.93 -21.02
C TRP A 4 38.67 47.80 -21.51
N LYS A 5 39.23 46.73 -22.05
CA LYS A 5 38.41 45.63 -22.61
C LYS A 5 38.41 44.33 -21.81
N GLY A 6 39.08 44.28 -20.63
CA GLY A 6 39.23 43.01 -19.89
C GLY A 6 38.31 42.80 -18.68
N LYS A 7 37.54 43.79 -18.22
CA LYS A 7 36.79 43.72 -16.95
C LYS A 7 35.29 43.28 -17.09
N GLY A 8 34.76 43.28 -18.30
CA GLY A 8 33.37 42.90 -18.53
C GLY A 8 33.13 41.39 -18.64
N LEU A 9 34.15 40.62 -19.04
CA LEU A 9 33.99 39.19 -19.29
C LEU A 9 34.03 38.31 -18.02
N LEU A 10 34.71 38.81 -16.96
CA LEU A 10 34.81 38.09 -15.68
C LEU A 10 33.51 38.19 -14.86
N GLY A 11 32.76 39.28 -14.99
CA GLY A 11 31.48 39.48 -14.31
C GLY A 11 30.33 38.60 -14.82
N LEU A 12 30.35 38.24 -16.10
CA LEU A 12 29.30 37.40 -16.69
C LEU A 12 29.46 35.93 -16.37
N ALA A 13 30.68 35.45 -16.10
CA ALA A 13 30.97 34.08 -15.76
C ALA A 13 30.55 33.72 -14.32
N VAL A 14 30.49 34.67 -13.40
CA VAL A 14 30.13 34.45 -11.98
C VAL A 14 28.61 34.36 -11.78
N ILE A 15 27.80 34.96 -12.64
CA ILE A 15 26.32 34.94 -12.56
C ILE A 15 25.74 33.62 -13.04
N GLY A 16 26.44 32.86 -13.88
CA GLY A 16 25.97 31.57 -14.43
C GLY A 16 26.02 30.41 -13.45
N VAL A 17 26.70 30.50 -12.31
CA VAL A 17 26.89 29.38 -11.37
C VAL A 17 25.80 29.30 -10.30
N LEU A 18 24.94 30.31 -10.17
CA LEU A 18 23.92 30.38 -9.10
C LEU A 18 22.53 29.84 -9.51
N LEU A 19 22.35 29.30 -10.72
CA LEU A 19 21.08 28.79 -11.22
C LEU A 19 21.02 27.26 -11.25
N SER A 20 21.88 26.56 -10.49
CA SER A 20 21.71 25.12 -10.26
C SER A 20 20.65 24.90 -9.19
N CYS A 21 19.39 25.19 -9.50
CA CYS A 21 18.26 24.59 -8.80
C CYS A 21 18.22 23.11 -9.18
N SER A 22 18.73 22.24 -8.33
CA SER A 22 18.37 20.82 -8.42
C SER A 22 16.91 20.71 -8.02
N THR A 23 16.01 20.55 -9.00
CA THR A 23 14.64 20.11 -8.74
C THR A 23 14.75 18.67 -8.26
N ILE A 24 14.61 18.45 -6.96
CA ILE A 24 14.49 17.12 -6.39
C ILE A 24 13.07 16.70 -6.64
N ASP A 25 12.87 15.81 -7.62
CA ASP A 25 11.59 15.19 -7.87
C ASP A 25 11.35 14.10 -6.81
N CYS A 26 10.54 14.41 -5.79
CA CYS A 26 10.07 13.40 -4.87
C CYS A 26 9.16 12.40 -5.61
N PRO A 27 9.26 11.08 -5.33
CA PRO A 27 8.44 10.10 -6.02
C PRO A 27 6.96 10.40 -5.85
N VAL A 28 6.25 10.44 -6.97
CA VAL A 28 4.80 10.72 -7.02
C VAL A 28 4.01 9.58 -6.36
N ASN A 29 4.58 8.40 -6.28
CA ASN A 29 3.93 7.20 -5.73
C ASN A 29 4.27 7.05 -4.24
N SER A 30 3.54 7.77 -3.39
CA SER A 30 3.70 7.76 -1.93
C SER A 30 2.74 6.80 -1.21
N LEU A 31 1.98 5.98 -1.96
CA LEU A 31 1.07 5.00 -1.37
C LEU A 31 1.80 3.72 -1.04
N VAL A 32 1.75 3.34 0.23
CA VAL A 32 2.19 2.03 0.72
C VAL A 32 0.94 1.25 1.09
N GLU A 33 0.70 0.14 0.38
CA GLU A 33 -0.50 -0.66 0.51
C GLU A 33 -0.17 -2.15 0.61
N THR A 34 -0.94 -2.90 1.37
CA THR A 34 -0.91 -4.36 1.33
C THR A 34 -1.77 -4.86 0.18
N LYS A 35 -1.19 -5.72 -0.67
CA LYS A 35 -1.89 -6.37 -1.78
C LYS A 35 -2.26 -7.79 -1.41
N TYR A 36 -3.51 -8.12 -1.67
CA TYR A 36 -4.14 -9.40 -1.40
C TYR A 36 -4.49 -10.08 -2.72
N GLU A 37 -4.40 -11.40 -2.75
CA GLU A 37 -4.81 -12.20 -3.90
C GLU A 37 -5.53 -13.46 -3.42
N PHE A 38 -6.63 -13.82 -4.12
CA PHE A 38 -7.41 -15.02 -3.82
C PHE A 38 -6.83 -16.24 -4.51
N TYR A 39 -6.75 -17.33 -3.75
CA TYR A 39 -6.29 -18.62 -4.22
C TYR A 39 -7.28 -19.74 -3.88
N SER A 40 -7.36 -20.71 -4.77
CA SER A 40 -8.07 -21.96 -4.51
C SER A 40 -7.24 -22.87 -3.58
N SER A 41 -7.88 -23.90 -3.01
CA SER A 41 -7.18 -24.94 -2.24
C SER A 41 -6.14 -25.72 -3.08
N THR A 42 -6.25 -25.68 -4.40
CA THR A 42 -5.30 -26.29 -5.34
C THR A 42 -4.10 -25.38 -5.65
N GLY A 43 -4.08 -24.13 -5.15
CA GLY A 43 -3.01 -23.17 -5.34
C GLY A 43 -3.09 -22.38 -6.65
N GLU A 44 -4.24 -22.37 -7.30
CA GLU A 44 -4.51 -21.55 -8.49
C GLU A 44 -5.15 -20.22 -8.09
N THR A 45 -4.89 -19.16 -8.84
CA THR A 45 -5.55 -17.86 -8.63
C THR A 45 -7.07 -18.01 -8.79
N LEU A 46 -7.81 -17.56 -7.78
CA LEU A 46 -9.27 -17.61 -7.74
C LEU A 46 -9.86 -16.23 -8.03
N THR A 47 -10.91 -16.19 -8.84
CA THR A 47 -11.72 -14.99 -9.02
C THR A 47 -12.93 -15.02 -8.09
N LEU A 48 -12.99 -14.05 -7.16
CA LEU A 48 -14.16 -13.86 -6.30
C LEU A 48 -15.28 -13.23 -7.12
N LEU A 49 -16.34 -13.98 -7.35
CA LEU A 49 -17.53 -13.50 -8.12
C LEU A 49 -18.44 -12.63 -7.26
N ASP A 50 -18.51 -12.92 -5.96
CA ASP A 50 -19.29 -12.19 -4.97
C ASP A 50 -18.72 -10.79 -4.70
N THR A 51 -19.56 -9.93 -4.12
CA THR A 51 -19.13 -8.57 -3.78
C THR A 51 -18.37 -8.57 -2.46
N LEU A 52 -17.14 -8.01 -2.49
CA LEU A 52 -16.32 -7.72 -1.32
C LEU A 52 -16.39 -6.24 -0.98
N THR A 53 -16.64 -5.94 0.30
CA THR A 53 -16.46 -4.60 0.89
C THR A 53 -15.59 -4.75 2.14
N VAL A 54 -14.54 -3.95 2.26
CA VAL A 54 -13.67 -3.98 3.44
C VAL A 54 -13.82 -2.69 4.21
N VAL A 55 -14.02 -2.84 5.52
CA VAL A 55 -14.14 -1.71 6.45
C VAL A 55 -13.16 -1.88 7.61
N THR A 56 -12.80 -0.75 8.21
CA THR A 56 -11.99 -0.69 9.44
C THR A 56 -12.64 0.25 10.44
N ALA A 57 -12.42 0.02 11.72
CA ALA A 57 -12.86 0.92 12.77
C ALA A 57 -11.87 2.07 12.92
N ARG A 58 -12.40 3.29 13.07
CA ARG A 58 -11.65 4.49 13.45
C ARG A 58 -12.22 5.08 14.74
N GLN A 59 -11.56 6.08 15.32
CA GLN A 59 -12.01 6.73 16.55
C GLN A 59 -13.40 7.36 16.43
N ASP A 60 -13.75 7.84 15.24
CA ASP A 60 -14.98 8.57 14.91
C ASP A 60 -16.01 7.72 14.12
N GLY A 61 -15.76 6.43 13.94
CA GLY A 61 -16.70 5.54 13.26
C GLY A 61 -16.07 4.41 12.46
N ILE A 62 -16.80 3.96 11.44
CA ILE A 62 -16.38 2.91 10.51
C ILE A 62 -16.02 3.55 9.19
N ASP A 63 -14.81 3.26 8.70
CA ASP A 63 -14.35 3.70 7.40
C ASP A 63 -14.38 2.53 6.39
N THR A 64 -14.78 2.82 5.15
CA THR A 64 -14.75 1.85 4.05
C THR A 64 -13.48 2.03 3.25
N VAL A 65 -12.55 1.09 3.40
CA VAL A 65 -11.23 1.13 2.75
C VAL A 65 -11.21 0.42 1.39
N PHE A 66 -12.19 -0.45 1.12
CA PHE A 66 -12.41 -1.07 -0.19
C PHE A 66 -13.92 -1.25 -0.42
N ASN A 67 -14.43 -0.73 -1.55
CA ASN A 67 -15.86 -0.63 -1.75
C ASN A 67 -16.35 -1.45 -2.94
N LYS A 68 -17.15 -2.49 -2.64
CA LYS A 68 -17.94 -3.28 -3.60
C LYS A 68 -17.16 -3.83 -4.80
N GLY A 69 -15.98 -4.39 -4.55
CA GLY A 69 -15.26 -5.13 -5.58
C GLY A 69 -15.95 -6.46 -5.87
N SER A 70 -16.27 -6.75 -7.11
CA SER A 70 -16.78 -8.04 -7.57
C SER A 70 -16.03 -8.49 -8.82
N ASN A 71 -16.02 -9.80 -9.07
CA ASN A 71 -15.26 -10.39 -10.18
C ASN A 71 -13.77 -10.01 -10.11
N ILE A 72 -13.19 -10.11 -8.91
CA ILE A 72 -11.82 -9.72 -8.62
C ILE A 72 -10.98 -10.91 -8.18
N SER A 73 -9.72 -10.97 -8.60
CA SER A 73 -8.74 -11.93 -8.09
C SER A 73 -7.77 -11.31 -7.09
N SER A 74 -7.64 -9.99 -7.07
CA SER A 74 -6.75 -9.25 -6.17
C SER A 74 -7.30 -7.87 -5.85
N PHE A 75 -6.84 -7.31 -4.73
CA PHE A 75 -7.14 -5.93 -4.31
C PHE A 75 -6.05 -5.44 -3.37
N SER A 76 -6.00 -4.12 -3.14
CA SER A 76 -5.07 -3.49 -2.21
C SER A 76 -5.82 -2.76 -1.10
N LEU A 77 -5.23 -2.73 0.09
CA LEU A 77 -5.73 -1.98 1.24
C LEU A 77 -4.63 -1.06 1.78
N PRO A 78 -5.00 0.15 2.20
CA PRO A 78 -4.10 0.99 2.97
C PRO A 78 -3.72 0.31 4.28
N ILE A 79 -2.48 0.51 4.71
CA ILE A 79 -1.96 -0.01 5.97
C ILE A 79 -1.57 1.17 6.87
N SER A 80 -1.88 1.11 8.17
CA SER A 80 -1.61 2.22 9.09
C SER A 80 -0.15 2.22 9.53
N TYR A 81 0.41 3.39 9.81
CA TYR A 81 1.73 3.55 10.43
C TYR A 81 1.63 3.93 11.92
N SER A 82 0.43 4.05 12.46
CA SER A 82 0.18 4.53 13.83
C SER A 82 -0.20 3.41 14.81
N HIS A 83 -0.44 2.20 14.32
CA HIS A 83 -0.86 1.06 15.13
C HIS A 83 -0.05 -0.18 14.77
N PRO A 84 0.37 -0.99 15.74
CA PRO A 84 1.12 -2.23 15.50
C PRO A 84 0.26 -3.36 14.93
N GLU A 85 -1.05 -3.20 14.95
CA GLU A 85 -2.02 -4.16 14.39
C GLU A 85 -3.14 -3.41 13.67
N ASP A 86 -3.40 -3.76 12.43
CA ASP A 86 -4.57 -3.32 11.68
C ASP A 86 -5.67 -4.37 11.75
N VAL A 87 -6.92 -3.90 11.85
CA VAL A 87 -8.11 -4.76 11.93
C VAL A 87 -9.07 -4.37 10.81
N PHE A 88 -9.36 -5.34 9.94
CA PHE A 88 -10.28 -5.17 8.83
C PHE A 88 -11.46 -6.13 8.95
N VAL A 89 -12.65 -5.68 8.58
CA VAL A 89 -13.82 -6.54 8.43
C VAL A 89 -14.11 -6.70 6.95
N PHE A 90 -13.93 -7.90 6.45
CA PHE A 90 -14.22 -8.31 5.08
C PHE A 90 -15.68 -8.75 5.00
N ARG A 91 -16.52 -7.97 4.34
CA ARG A 91 -17.94 -8.21 4.15
C ARG A 91 -18.15 -8.78 2.76
N PHE A 92 -18.62 -10.00 2.70
CA PHE A 92 -18.96 -10.71 1.47
C PHE A 92 -20.46 -10.72 1.26
N LYS A 93 -20.89 -10.48 0.03
CA LYS A 93 -22.30 -10.50 -0.34
C LYS A 93 -22.47 -11.19 -1.69
N GLY A 94 -23.19 -12.30 -1.69
CA GLY A 94 -23.65 -13.02 -2.86
C GLY A 94 -25.15 -12.85 -3.08
N ASP A 95 -25.72 -13.67 -3.97
CA ASP A 95 -27.16 -13.67 -4.24
C ASP A 95 -27.91 -14.34 -3.07
N GLY A 96 -28.70 -13.53 -2.36
CA GLY A 96 -29.50 -13.98 -1.22
C GLY A 96 -28.74 -14.28 0.08
N TRP A 97 -27.42 -14.05 0.16
CA TRP A 97 -26.62 -14.27 1.36
C TRP A 97 -25.58 -13.16 1.61
N GLN A 98 -25.19 -13.04 2.87
CA GLN A 98 -24.08 -12.18 3.28
C GLN A 98 -23.37 -12.78 4.50
N THR A 99 -22.06 -12.55 4.57
CA THR A 99 -21.23 -12.94 5.72
C THR A 99 -20.08 -11.97 5.87
N ALA A 100 -19.36 -12.05 6.99
CA ALA A 100 -18.19 -11.24 7.22
C ALA A 100 -17.13 -12.02 8.01
N ASP A 101 -15.88 -11.77 7.64
CA ASP A 101 -14.71 -12.22 8.40
C ASP A 101 -13.90 -11.02 8.89
N THR A 102 -13.37 -11.13 10.10
CA THR A 102 -12.44 -10.15 10.64
C THR A 102 -11.02 -10.63 10.42
N VAL A 103 -10.18 -9.76 9.92
CA VAL A 103 -8.75 -10.00 9.64
C VAL A 103 -7.92 -9.08 10.49
N TRP A 104 -6.95 -9.64 11.23
CA TRP A 104 -5.99 -8.92 12.04
C TRP A 104 -4.60 -9.10 11.43
N ILE A 105 -3.89 -7.99 11.24
CA ILE A 105 -2.55 -7.97 10.64
C ILE A 105 -1.61 -7.27 11.61
N LYS A 106 -0.65 -8.00 12.17
CA LYS A 106 0.43 -7.46 12.97
C LYS A 106 1.61 -7.09 12.09
N LYS A 107 2.26 -6.00 12.41
CA LYS A 107 3.37 -5.47 11.63
C LYS A 107 4.33 -4.64 12.49
N GLU A 108 5.51 -4.42 11.95
CA GLU A 108 6.49 -3.45 12.42
C GLU A 108 6.60 -2.34 11.37
N ASP A 109 6.62 -1.09 11.82
CA ASP A 109 6.61 0.08 10.96
C ASP A 109 7.98 0.77 11.03
N TYR A 110 8.53 1.18 9.89
CA TYR A 110 9.79 1.93 9.83
C TYR A 110 9.77 3.01 8.75
N PRO A 111 10.35 4.18 9.04
CA PRO A 111 10.42 5.26 8.07
C PRO A 111 11.43 4.93 6.97
N HIS A 112 11.05 5.21 5.73
CA HIS A 112 11.91 5.15 4.56
C HIS A 112 12.05 6.53 3.93
N PHE A 113 13.29 6.96 3.68
CA PHE A 113 13.60 8.27 3.10
C PHE A 113 14.18 8.07 1.70
N GLU A 114 13.47 8.48 0.68
CA GLU A 114 13.99 8.52 -0.70
C GLU A 114 15.05 9.61 -0.87
N SER A 115 14.86 10.74 -0.20
CA SER A 115 15.76 11.88 -0.16
C SER A 115 15.56 12.68 1.13
N VAL A 116 16.55 13.45 1.53
CA VAL A 116 16.48 14.35 2.70
C VAL A 116 15.43 15.46 2.56
N ASP A 117 15.06 15.78 1.33
CA ASP A 117 14.08 16.83 1.00
C ASP A 117 12.66 16.30 0.79
N CYS A 118 12.48 14.98 0.81
CA CYS A 118 11.18 14.34 0.65
C CYS A 118 10.59 13.91 2.00
N ASN A 119 9.25 13.95 2.11
CA ASN A 119 8.58 13.38 3.26
C ASN A 119 8.86 11.86 3.34
N PRO A 120 9.09 11.30 4.54
CA PRO A 120 9.30 9.87 4.69
C PRO A 120 8.04 9.10 4.31
N LEU A 121 8.23 7.97 3.64
CA LEU A 121 7.26 6.91 3.53
C LEU A 121 7.38 5.99 4.75
N PHE A 122 6.30 5.34 5.14
CA PHE A 122 6.37 4.28 6.12
C PHE A 122 6.25 2.94 5.42
N TYR A 123 7.31 2.13 5.50
CA TYR A 123 7.32 0.75 5.07
C TYR A 123 6.97 -0.13 6.27
N HIS A 124 6.53 -1.35 5.99
CA HIS A 124 6.05 -2.25 7.03
C HIS A 124 6.58 -3.67 6.79
N ASP A 125 6.89 -4.37 7.88
CA ASP A 125 7.15 -5.80 7.84
C ASP A 125 6.00 -6.53 8.56
N LEU A 126 5.24 -7.30 7.79
CA LEU A 126 4.12 -8.11 8.31
C LEU A 126 4.67 -9.24 9.17
N THR A 127 4.27 -9.31 10.44
CA THR A 127 4.79 -10.28 11.40
C THR A 127 3.81 -11.41 11.69
N ALA A 128 2.50 -11.14 11.61
CA ALA A 128 1.46 -12.16 11.75
C ALA A 128 0.16 -11.74 11.07
N VAL A 129 -0.62 -12.73 10.65
CA VAL A 129 -1.99 -12.54 10.17
C VAL A 129 -2.88 -13.61 10.76
N LYS A 130 -4.13 -13.26 11.07
CA LYS A 130 -5.19 -14.18 11.48
C LYS A 130 -6.53 -13.70 10.96
N CYS A 131 -7.49 -14.61 10.81
CA CYS A 131 -8.86 -14.27 10.44
C CYS A 131 -9.87 -15.10 11.24
N THR A 132 -11.12 -14.65 11.25
CA THR A 132 -12.25 -15.52 11.55
C THR A 132 -12.52 -16.44 10.35
N HIS A 133 -13.28 -17.50 10.55
CA HIS A 133 -13.44 -18.55 9.55
C HIS A 133 -14.93 -18.73 9.18
N ASN A 134 -15.62 -17.64 8.78
CA ASN A 134 -16.98 -17.74 8.29
C ASN A 134 -16.98 -18.15 6.80
N LEU A 135 -16.39 -17.35 5.93
CA LEU A 135 -16.15 -17.64 4.52
C LEU A 135 -14.70 -17.96 4.23
N LEU A 136 -13.77 -17.32 4.93
CA LEU A 136 -12.34 -17.57 4.77
C LEU A 136 -11.96 -18.90 5.45
N ASP A 137 -11.21 -19.74 4.74
CA ASP A 137 -10.53 -20.88 5.33
C ASP A 137 -9.25 -20.42 6.01
N SER A 138 -8.43 -19.68 5.26
CA SER A 138 -7.16 -19.15 5.79
C SER A 138 -6.71 -17.89 5.06
N ILE A 139 -5.79 -17.18 5.69
CA ILE A 139 -5.04 -16.08 5.10
C ILE A 139 -3.58 -16.22 5.52
N VAL A 140 -2.64 -16.09 4.57
CA VAL A 140 -1.22 -16.32 4.83
C VAL A 140 -0.36 -15.18 4.28
N ILE A 141 0.73 -14.85 5.00
CA ILE A 141 1.73 -13.90 4.54
C ILE A 141 2.61 -14.61 3.51
N LYS A 142 2.60 -14.08 2.28
CA LYS A 142 3.48 -14.52 1.19
C LYS A 142 4.78 -13.72 1.15
N ASN A 143 4.65 -12.41 1.18
CA ASN A 143 5.77 -11.47 1.22
C ASN A 143 5.56 -10.54 2.41
N PRO A 144 6.41 -10.58 3.43
CA PRO A 144 6.22 -9.77 4.63
C PRO A 144 6.53 -8.28 4.40
N SER A 145 7.46 -7.94 3.52
CA SER A 145 7.93 -6.57 3.32
C SER A 145 6.97 -5.79 2.42
N VAL A 146 6.33 -4.78 2.99
CA VAL A 146 5.37 -3.89 2.32
C VAL A 146 6.04 -2.55 2.06
N THR A 147 6.21 -2.25 0.78
CA THR A 147 6.85 -1.03 0.28
C THR A 147 5.91 -0.30 -0.68
N ASN A 148 6.41 0.70 -1.37
CA ASN A 148 5.67 1.38 -2.45
C ASN A 148 5.65 0.60 -3.78
N ASP A 149 6.15 -0.65 -3.82
CA ASP A 149 6.02 -1.55 -4.97
C ASP A 149 4.64 -2.21 -5.00
N ASN A 150 3.73 -1.64 -5.75
CA ASN A 150 2.35 -2.13 -5.89
C ASN A 150 2.19 -3.44 -6.69
N LYS A 151 3.28 -3.99 -7.24
CA LYS A 151 3.24 -5.27 -7.98
C LYS A 151 3.36 -6.48 -7.06
N VAL A 152 3.96 -6.31 -5.88
CA VAL A 152 4.19 -7.39 -4.93
C VAL A 152 2.88 -7.79 -4.25
N VAL A 153 2.54 -9.07 -4.28
CA VAL A 153 1.43 -9.62 -3.50
C VAL A 153 1.95 -10.02 -2.12
N HIS A 154 1.31 -9.51 -1.08
CA HIS A 154 1.74 -9.68 0.31
C HIS A 154 0.98 -10.80 1.03
N LEU A 155 -0.32 -10.94 0.74
CA LEU A 155 -1.21 -11.86 1.44
C LEU A 155 -2.01 -12.71 0.45
N TYR A 156 -2.02 -14.03 0.68
CA TYR A 156 -2.88 -14.97 -0.03
C TYR A 156 -4.10 -15.29 0.81
N ILE A 157 -5.27 -15.21 0.20
CA ILE A 157 -6.56 -15.51 0.80
C ILE A 157 -7.11 -16.78 0.21
N TYR A 158 -7.47 -17.73 1.06
CA TYR A 158 -8.11 -19.00 0.68
C TYR A 158 -9.54 -18.99 1.20
N PRO A 159 -10.55 -18.76 0.35
CA PRO A 159 -11.94 -18.96 0.72
C PRO A 159 -12.24 -20.44 0.94
N LYS A 160 -13.22 -20.75 1.78
CA LYS A 160 -13.75 -22.11 1.86
C LYS A 160 -14.32 -22.49 0.51
N THR A 161 -13.98 -23.67 0.05
CA THR A 161 -14.67 -24.28 -1.09
C THR A 161 -16.06 -24.64 -0.61
N GLY A 162 -17.10 -24.08 -1.24
CA GLY A 162 -18.48 -24.54 -1.00
C GLY A 162 -18.59 -25.99 -1.42
N ASP A 163 -19.02 -26.83 -0.48
CA ASP A 163 -19.46 -28.18 -0.76
C ASP A 163 -20.75 -28.19 -1.60
#